data_f36458dfa87c1024f07d33a652c94ef6
#
_entry.id   f36458dfa87c1024f07d33a652c94ef6
#
_cell.length_a   1.000
_cell.length_b   1.000
_cell.length_c   1.000
_cell.angle_alpha   90.00
_cell.angle_beta   90.00
_cell.angle_gamma   90.00
#
_symmetry.space_group_name_H-M   'P 1'
#
loop_
_entity.id
_entity.type
_entity.pdbx_description
1 polymer ?
#
loop_
_entity_poly.entity_id
_entity_poly.type
_entity_poly.pdbx_seq_one_letter_code
_entity_poly.pdbx_strand_id
1 'polypeptide(L)'
;IITNNHVIDGADELEVTLNDNRKFAAKLVGTDPTTDIALLKIDAKDLPTIPFGDSEKLKVGEWVLAVGNPFNLTSTVTAGIVSAKGRGISMGGDRSKIESFIQTDAAVNPGNGGGALGNTKGELVGINTAIYSETGNFAGYSFAVPISIAGKVASDLKQYGTVQRAILGVLMMSVGDIADQLSYPNLDSKLKEELTELKSKIKVSEGACVSDFAERSSAKEAGIEKGDVIIAVNGAKVKNANALQEQISKYRPG
;
A
#
# COMPACT_ATOMS: atom_id res chain seq x y z
N ILE A 1 -10.16 14.22 -7.05
CA ILE A 1 -9.37 14.32 -5.81
C ILE A 1 -9.14 12.91 -5.30
N ILE A 2 -7.90 12.57 -4.95
CA ILE A 2 -7.54 11.30 -4.31
C ILE A 2 -7.45 11.54 -2.80
N THR A 3 -7.99 10.60 -2.02
CA THR A 3 -7.91 10.59 -0.55
C THR A 3 -7.89 9.13 -0.05
N ASN A 4 -7.90 8.90 1.26
CA ASN A 4 -8.04 7.55 1.81
C ASN A 4 -9.51 7.12 1.90
N ASN A 5 -9.74 5.81 1.82
CA ASN A 5 -11.06 5.23 2.03
C ASN A 5 -11.52 5.47 3.48
N HIS A 6 -10.66 5.25 4.48
CA HIS A 6 -11.04 5.45 5.89
C HIS A 6 -11.42 6.90 6.24
N VAL A 7 -10.97 7.90 5.46
CA VAL A 7 -11.32 9.32 5.67
C VAL A 7 -12.79 9.59 5.35
N ILE A 8 -13.36 8.84 4.41
CA ILE A 8 -14.74 9.04 3.92
C ILE A 8 -15.71 7.93 4.34
N ASP A 9 -15.19 6.90 5.01
CA ASP A 9 -16.00 5.74 5.39
C ASP A 9 -17.10 6.14 6.38
N GLY A 10 -18.33 5.68 6.12
CA GLY A 10 -19.50 6.00 6.94
C GLY A 10 -20.00 7.44 6.83
N ALA A 11 -19.49 8.26 5.91
CA ALA A 11 -19.97 9.64 5.72
C ALA A 11 -21.24 9.67 4.85
N ASP A 12 -22.27 10.36 5.33
CA ASP A 12 -23.50 10.62 4.55
C ASP A 12 -23.31 11.71 3.50
N GLU A 13 -22.48 12.72 3.82
CA GLU A 13 -22.17 13.84 2.94
C GLU A 13 -20.67 14.12 2.92
N LEU A 14 -20.16 14.48 1.75
CA LEU A 14 -18.77 14.81 1.53
C LEU A 14 -18.63 16.27 1.07
N GLU A 15 -17.84 17.06 1.77
CA GLU A 15 -17.48 18.42 1.40
C GLU A 15 -15.96 18.54 1.22
N VAL A 16 -15.53 19.23 0.17
CA VAL A 16 -14.14 19.59 -0.06
C VAL A 16 -13.99 21.09 0.13
N THR A 17 -13.16 21.49 1.06
CA THR A 17 -12.75 22.88 1.26
C THR A 17 -11.38 23.08 0.63
N LEU A 18 -11.28 24.02 -0.31
CA LEU A 18 -10.02 24.39 -0.94
C LEU A 18 -9.20 25.33 -0.06
N ASN A 19 -7.93 25.52 -0.41
CA ASN A 19 -7.02 26.41 0.32
C ASN A 19 -7.46 27.89 0.33
N ASP A 20 -8.26 28.30 -0.67
CA ASP A 20 -8.88 29.62 -0.76
C ASP A 20 -10.24 29.72 -0.04
N ASN A 21 -10.59 28.75 0.80
CA ASN A 21 -11.84 28.61 1.55
C ASN A 21 -13.09 28.36 0.71
N ARG A 22 -12.99 28.16 -0.61
CA ARG A 22 -14.16 27.71 -1.41
C ARG A 22 -14.54 26.30 -1.01
N LYS A 23 -15.85 26.08 -0.86
CA LYS A 23 -16.43 24.79 -0.45
C LYS A 23 -17.22 24.17 -1.59
N PHE A 24 -17.04 22.88 -1.78
CA PHE A 24 -17.72 22.11 -2.82
C PHE A 24 -18.28 20.82 -2.25
N ALA A 25 -19.53 20.53 -2.56
CA ALA A 25 -20.05 19.18 -2.36
C ALA A 25 -19.27 18.21 -3.24
N ALA A 26 -18.80 17.13 -2.68
CA ALA A 26 -18.04 16.11 -3.38
C ALA A 26 -18.90 14.87 -3.65
N LYS A 27 -18.74 14.31 -4.84
CA LYS A 27 -19.35 13.03 -5.21
C LYS A 27 -18.31 11.95 -5.11
N LEU A 28 -18.66 10.83 -4.48
CA LEU A 28 -17.82 9.64 -4.48
C LEU A 28 -17.84 9.02 -5.88
N VAL A 29 -16.66 8.90 -6.50
CA VAL A 29 -16.48 8.19 -7.78
C VAL A 29 -16.30 6.69 -7.53
N GLY A 30 -15.55 6.34 -6.48
CA GLY A 30 -15.37 4.97 -6.04
C GLY A 30 -14.33 4.88 -4.94
N THR A 31 -14.30 3.72 -4.29
CA THR A 31 -13.34 3.39 -3.23
C THR A 31 -12.66 2.07 -3.48
N ASP A 32 -11.52 1.91 -2.85
CA ASP A 32 -10.80 0.66 -2.72
C ASP A 32 -10.30 0.45 -1.29
N PRO A 33 -11.09 -0.24 -0.46
CA PRO A 33 -10.71 -0.55 0.91
C PRO A 33 -9.40 -1.37 1.02
N THR A 34 -9.07 -2.14 -0.03
CA THR A 34 -7.88 -3.00 -0.04
C THR A 34 -6.58 -2.20 -0.02
N THR A 35 -6.54 -1.03 -0.67
CA THR A 35 -5.39 -0.10 -0.67
C THR A 35 -5.64 1.15 0.13
N ASP A 36 -6.81 1.28 0.77
CA ASP A 36 -7.24 2.47 1.50
C ASP A 36 -7.26 3.74 0.63
N ILE A 37 -7.70 3.63 -0.62
CA ILE A 37 -7.82 4.76 -1.56
C ILE A 37 -9.27 5.04 -1.91
N ALA A 38 -9.62 6.33 -1.97
CA ALA A 38 -10.89 6.81 -2.49
C ALA A 38 -10.67 7.91 -3.54
N LEU A 39 -11.61 7.98 -4.50
CA LEU A 39 -11.62 8.99 -5.55
C LEU A 39 -12.89 9.83 -5.45
N LEU A 40 -12.73 11.14 -5.30
CA LEU A 40 -13.79 12.12 -5.21
C LEU A 40 -13.83 13.04 -6.43
N LYS A 41 -15.03 13.47 -6.80
CA LYS A 41 -15.28 14.47 -7.83
C LYS A 41 -15.96 15.70 -7.22
N ILE A 42 -15.42 16.88 -7.52
CA ILE A 42 -16.06 18.18 -7.24
C ILE A 42 -16.34 18.91 -8.55
N ASP A 43 -17.31 19.81 -8.53
CA ASP A 43 -17.61 20.67 -9.68
C ASP A 43 -16.82 21.97 -9.58
N ALA A 44 -15.52 21.87 -9.90
CA ALA A 44 -14.60 22.98 -9.96
C ALA A 44 -13.68 22.84 -11.17
N LYS A 45 -13.29 23.97 -11.75
CA LYS A 45 -12.40 24.04 -12.92
C LYS A 45 -11.12 24.78 -12.57
N ASP A 46 -10.09 24.58 -13.38
CA ASP A 46 -8.82 25.30 -13.32
C ASP A 46 -8.14 25.25 -11.97
N LEU A 47 -8.25 24.09 -11.28
CA LEU A 47 -7.57 23.83 -10.02
C LEU A 47 -6.12 23.44 -10.29
N PRO A 48 -5.15 23.95 -9.50
CA PRO A 48 -3.79 23.48 -9.57
C PRO A 48 -3.71 22.01 -9.17
N THR A 49 -2.90 21.24 -9.88
CA THR A 49 -2.70 19.83 -9.63
C THR A 49 -1.24 19.53 -9.35
N ILE A 50 -0.99 18.58 -8.45
CA ILE A 50 0.36 18.07 -8.21
C ILE A 50 0.73 17.05 -9.29
N PRO A 51 1.90 17.14 -9.94
CA PRO A 51 2.35 16.13 -10.90
C PRO A 51 2.69 14.83 -10.20
N PHE A 52 2.42 13.69 -10.85
CA PHE A 52 2.82 12.39 -10.33
C PHE A 52 4.31 12.17 -10.56
N GLY A 53 5.01 11.81 -9.49
CA GLY A 53 6.37 11.30 -9.52
C GLY A 53 6.42 9.79 -9.75
N ASP A 54 7.61 9.23 -9.61
CA ASP A 54 7.87 7.79 -9.75
C ASP A 54 8.27 7.19 -8.38
N SER A 55 7.30 6.61 -7.67
CA SER A 55 7.55 5.97 -6.37
C SER A 55 8.44 4.73 -6.46
N GLU A 56 8.56 4.11 -7.65
CA GLU A 56 9.45 2.95 -7.84
C GLU A 56 10.92 3.36 -7.78
N LYS A 57 11.25 4.54 -8.32
CA LYS A 57 12.61 5.09 -8.32
C LYS A 57 13.01 5.75 -7.02
N LEU A 58 12.05 6.02 -6.13
CA LEU A 58 12.31 6.63 -4.83
C LEU A 58 13.24 5.73 -4.01
N LYS A 59 14.27 6.31 -3.38
CA LYS A 59 15.29 5.57 -2.63
C LYS A 59 15.18 5.87 -1.13
N VAL A 60 15.53 4.89 -0.31
CA VAL A 60 15.71 5.09 1.14
C VAL A 60 16.76 6.17 1.36
N GLY A 61 16.47 7.09 2.27
CA GLY A 61 17.28 8.27 2.56
C GLY A 61 16.91 9.52 1.75
N GLU A 62 16.07 9.43 0.71
CA GLU A 62 15.60 10.60 -0.02
C GLU A 62 14.61 11.42 0.83
N TRP A 63 14.72 12.75 0.74
CA TRP A 63 13.82 13.68 1.41
C TRP A 63 12.42 13.61 0.84
N VAL A 64 11.44 13.63 1.74
CA VAL A 64 10.01 13.70 1.41
C VAL A 64 9.30 14.70 2.31
N LEU A 65 8.19 15.24 1.81
CA LEU A 65 7.32 16.18 2.48
C LEU A 65 5.94 15.56 2.63
N ALA A 66 5.45 15.43 3.86
CA ALA A 66 4.08 15.04 4.11
C ALA A 66 3.22 16.31 4.24
N VAL A 67 2.21 16.42 3.40
CA VAL A 67 1.28 17.56 3.34
C VAL A 67 -0.09 17.07 3.74
N GLY A 68 -0.76 17.83 4.59
CA GLY A 68 -2.10 17.53 5.04
C GLY A 68 -2.77 18.71 5.70
N ASN A 69 -3.94 18.49 6.28
CA ASN A 69 -4.74 19.52 6.92
C ASN A 69 -5.16 19.10 8.36
N PRO A 70 -4.19 18.75 9.23
CA PRO A 70 -4.50 18.27 10.55
C PRO A 70 -5.19 19.36 11.38
N PHE A 71 -6.16 18.97 12.21
CA PHE A 71 -6.84 19.85 13.15
C PHE A 71 -7.52 21.08 12.51
N ASN A 72 -7.98 21.00 11.27
CA ASN A 72 -8.48 22.15 10.49
C ASN A 72 -7.48 23.31 10.34
N LEU A 73 -6.20 23.04 10.56
CA LEU A 73 -5.14 24.00 10.28
C LEU A 73 -4.83 23.98 8.79
N THR A 74 -4.84 25.15 8.17
CA THR A 74 -4.61 25.25 6.72
C THR A 74 -3.22 24.76 6.36
N SER A 75 -3.14 23.72 5.51
CA SER A 75 -1.93 23.23 4.83
C SER A 75 -0.69 23.10 5.72
N THR A 76 -0.68 22.07 6.55
CA THR A 76 0.51 21.72 7.35
C THR A 76 1.46 20.87 6.51
N VAL A 77 2.74 21.21 6.55
CA VAL A 77 3.82 20.47 5.88
C VAL A 77 4.81 19.99 6.92
N THR A 78 5.14 18.72 6.89
CA THR A 78 6.23 18.12 7.67
C THR A 78 7.26 17.51 6.72
N ALA A 79 8.52 17.45 7.15
CA ALA A 79 9.62 16.92 6.35
C ALA A 79 10.27 15.72 7.03
N GLY A 80 10.73 14.78 6.26
CA GLY A 80 11.47 13.61 6.69
C GLY A 80 12.13 12.93 5.52
N ILE A 81 12.55 11.69 5.71
CA ILE A 81 13.16 10.87 4.67
C ILE A 81 12.33 9.61 4.40
N VAL A 82 12.57 8.98 3.28
CA VAL A 82 12.13 7.61 3.05
C VAL A 82 12.91 6.69 3.97
N SER A 83 12.26 6.14 4.99
CA SER A 83 12.89 5.24 5.96
C SER A 83 12.94 3.79 5.47
N ALA A 84 11.92 3.36 4.71
CA ALA A 84 11.85 2.04 4.07
C ALA A 84 10.85 2.04 2.91
N LYS A 85 10.87 0.98 2.11
CA LYS A 85 9.89 0.72 1.04
C LYS A 85 9.36 -0.72 1.14
N GLY A 86 8.16 -0.95 0.63
CA GLY A 86 7.56 -2.29 0.63
C GLY A 86 7.23 -2.80 2.03
N ARG A 87 6.90 -1.90 2.98
CA ARG A 87 6.55 -2.27 4.35
C ARG A 87 5.09 -2.70 4.44
N GLY A 88 4.87 -3.90 4.97
CA GLY A 88 3.60 -4.29 5.55
C GLY A 88 3.59 -3.96 7.04
N ILE A 89 2.46 -3.50 7.54
CA ILE A 89 2.29 -3.16 8.96
C ILE A 89 1.32 -4.10 9.67
N SER A 90 0.74 -5.07 8.93
CA SER A 90 -0.18 -6.11 9.43
C SER A 90 -1.27 -5.56 10.36
N MET A 91 -1.77 -4.37 10.05
CA MET A 91 -2.82 -3.73 10.85
C MET A 91 -4.12 -4.52 10.73
N GLY A 92 -4.46 -5.23 11.79
CA GLY A 92 -5.75 -5.92 11.94
C GLY A 92 -5.86 -7.33 11.35
N GLY A 93 -4.76 -7.96 10.92
CA GLY A 93 -4.77 -9.35 10.47
C GLY A 93 -5.52 -9.63 9.16
N ASP A 94 -6.03 -8.61 8.49
CA ASP A 94 -6.73 -8.72 7.21
C ASP A 94 -5.75 -8.91 6.06
N ARG A 95 -5.57 -10.16 5.65
CA ARG A 95 -4.68 -10.57 4.53
C ARG A 95 -5.17 -10.11 3.16
N SER A 96 -6.37 -9.51 3.07
CA SER A 96 -6.88 -8.98 1.80
C SER A 96 -6.30 -7.60 1.46
N LYS A 97 -5.73 -6.91 2.44
CA LYS A 97 -5.12 -5.59 2.26
C LYS A 97 -3.79 -5.68 1.52
N ILE A 98 -3.58 -4.75 0.60
CA ILE A 98 -2.30 -4.59 -0.10
C ILE A 98 -1.44 -3.64 0.72
N GLU A 99 -0.54 -4.21 1.50
CA GLU A 99 0.37 -3.48 2.38
C GLU A 99 1.77 -3.46 1.76
N SER A 100 2.02 -2.47 0.94
CA SER A 100 3.37 -2.17 0.41
C SER A 100 3.61 -0.66 0.52
N PHE A 101 3.82 -0.21 1.76
CA PHE A 101 3.90 1.21 2.06
C PHE A 101 5.32 1.78 1.88
N ILE A 102 5.37 3.09 1.57
CA ILE A 102 6.54 3.92 1.82
C ILE A 102 6.50 4.28 3.31
N GLN A 103 7.53 3.90 4.05
CA GLN A 103 7.73 4.34 5.42
C GLN A 103 8.55 5.63 5.43
N THR A 104 8.15 6.60 6.25
CA THR A 104 8.86 7.87 6.44
C THR A 104 8.82 8.31 7.91
N ASP A 105 9.80 9.10 8.32
CA ASP A 105 9.81 9.80 9.60
C ASP A 105 9.28 11.23 9.51
N ALA A 106 8.78 11.65 8.33
CA ALA A 106 7.95 12.85 8.23
C ALA A 106 6.71 12.69 9.11
N ALA A 107 6.47 13.63 10.01
CA ALA A 107 5.39 13.50 11.00
C ALA A 107 4.02 13.53 10.32
N VAL A 108 3.29 12.42 10.43
CA VAL A 108 1.89 12.28 10.04
C VAL A 108 1.07 12.10 11.32
N ASN A 109 0.02 12.89 11.49
CA ASN A 109 -0.92 12.81 12.61
C ASN A 109 -2.36 12.73 12.06
N PRO A 110 -3.37 12.43 12.88
CA PRO A 110 -4.77 12.51 12.46
C PRO A 110 -5.08 13.84 11.77
N GLY A 111 -5.62 13.76 10.53
CA GLY A 111 -5.86 14.90 9.64
C GLY A 111 -4.86 15.05 8.50
N ASN A 112 -3.71 14.35 8.51
CA ASN A 112 -2.81 14.25 7.36
C ASN A 112 -3.15 13.06 6.45
N GLY A 113 -3.95 12.11 6.92
CA GLY A 113 -4.42 10.98 6.10
C GLY A 113 -5.16 11.45 4.85
N GLY A 114 -4.90 10.82 3.71
CA GLY A 114 -5.38 11.24 2.40
C GLY A 114 -4.59 12.37 1.75
N GLY A 115 -3.71 13.02 2.50
CA GLY A 115 -2.83 14.07 2.00
C GLY A 115 -1.64 13.55 1.20
N ALA A 116 -0.90 14.46 0.59
CA ALA A 116 0.21 14.14 -0.29
C ALA A 116 1.50 13.79 0.47
N LEU A 117 2.21 12.76 0.01
CA LEU A 117 3.64 12.61 0.24
C LEU A 117 4.36 13.06 -1.04
N GLY A 118 5.08 14.16 -0.98
CA GLY A 118 5.82 14.75 -2.09
C GLY A 118 7.32 14.54 -1.99
N ASN A 119 8.01 14.54 -3.14
CA ASN A 119 9.46 14.62 -3.17
C ASN A 119 9.95 16.07 -3.22
N THR A 120 11.26 16.29 -3.20
CA THR A 120 11.88 17.64 -3.26
C THR A 120 11.72 18.35 -4.59
N LYS A 121 11.19 17.67 -5.63
CA LYS A 121 10.85 18.27 -6.93
C LYS A 121 9.39 18.75 -6.98
N GLY A 122 8.62 18.56 -5.91
CA GLY A 122 7.20 18.88 -5.87
C GLY A 122 6.32 17.85 -6.58
N GLU A 123 6.82 16.63 -6.79
CA GLU A 123 6.07 15.54 -7.40
C GLU A 123 5.44 14.66 -6.32
N LEU A 124 4.21 14.19 -6.54
CA LEU A 124 3.51 13.26 -5.67
C LEU A 124 4.13 11.87 -5.77
N VAL A 125 4.64 11.33 -4.65
CA VAL A 125 5.21 9.98 -4.58
C VAL A 125 4.40 9.02 -3.74
N GLY A 126 3.44 9.52 -2.95
CA GLY A 126 2.53 8.69 -2.17
C GLY A 126 1.35 9.45 -1.60
N ILE A 127 0.41 8.71 -1.03
CA ILE A 127 -0.74 9.23 -0.26
C ILE A 127 -0.55 8.81 1.19
N ASN A 128 -0.45 9.77 2.10
CA ASN A 128 -0.33 9.50 3.53
C ASN A 128 -1.54 8.68 4.00
N THR A 129 -1.34 7.62 4.77
CA THR A 129 -2.47 6.75 5.15
C THR A 129 -2.47 6.36 6.63
N ALA A 130 -1.34 5.98 7.21
CA ALA A 130 -1.30 5.41 8.55
C ALA A 130 -0.05 5.85 9.33
N ILE A 131 -0.13 5.68 10.64
CA ILE A 131 1.01 5.70 11.55
C ILE A 131 1.07 4.39 12.32
N TYR A 132 2.27 3.93 12.66
CA TYR A 132 2.43 2.89 13.68
C TYR A 132 2.68 3.56 15.01
N SER A 133 1.74 3.42 15.94
CA SER A 133 1.80 4.10 17.25
C SER A 133 0.95 3.36 18.27
N GLU A 134 1.48 3.20 19.46
CA GLU A 134 0.75 2.67 20.63
C GLU A 134 -0.20 3.71 21.25
N THR A 135 0.07 4.99 21.04
CA THR A 135 -0.68 6.10 21.64
C THR A 135 -1.63 6.81 20.68
N GLY A 136 -1.61 6.43 19.38
CA GLY A 136 -2.37 7.10 18.33
C GLY A 136 -1.72 8.39 17.79
N ASN A 137 -0.55 8.79 18.34
CA ASN A 137 0.21 9.94 17.86
C ASN A 137 1.49 9.51 17.15
N PHE A 138 2.04 10.36 16.31
CA PHE A 138 3.29 10.11 15.61
C PHE A 138 4.43 9.71 16.58
N ALA A 139 5.07 8.61 16.29
CA ALA A 139 6.17 8.02 17.06
C ALA A 139 7.40 7.69 16.17
N GLY A 140 7.59 8.41 15.06
CA GLY A 140 8.69 8.18 14.13
C GLY A 140 8.37 7.22 12.97
N TYR A 141 7.14 6.70 12.90
CA TYR A 141 6.73 5.72 11.89
C TYR A 141 5.44 6.16 11.19
N SER A 142 5.58 6.77 10.04
CA SER A 142 4.48 7.12 9.15
C SER A 142 4.52 6.28 7.87
N PHE A 143 3.35 6.06 7.27
CA PHE A 143 3.20 5.22 6.10
C PHE A 143 2.37 5.91 5.04
N ALA A 144 2.78 5.76 3.78
CA ALA A 144 2.05 6.26 2.63
C ALA A 144 1.87 5.18 1.57
N VAL A 145 0.71 5.16 0.93
CA VAL A 145 0.45 4.32 -0.25
C VAL A 145 1.27 4.88 -1.42
N PRO A 146 2.15 4.09 -2.07
CA PRO A 146 2.92 4.56 -3.22
C PRO A 146 2.03 5.08 -4.35
N ILE A 147 2.47 6.13 -5.05
CA ILE A 147 1.69 6.69 -6.16
C ILE A 147 1.54 5.71 -7.32
N SER A 148 2.45 4.76 -7.50
CA SER A 148 2.31 3.67 -8.47
C SER A 148 1.05 2.82 -8.22
N ILE A 149 0.68 2.63 -6.95
CA ILE A 149 -0.56 1.95 -6.55
C ILE A 149 -1.74 2.91 -6.58
N ALA A 150 -1.66 4.03 -5.85
CA ALA A 150 -2.76 4.99 -5.71
C ALA A 150 -3.19 5.58 -7.06
N GLY A 151 -2.25 5.87 -7.95
CA GLY A 151 -2.54 6.39 -9.29
C GLY A 151 -3.25 5.38 -10.19
N LYS A 152 -2.83 4.10 -10.14
CA LYS A 152 -3.50 3.00 -10.85
C LYS A 152 -4.92 2.81 -10.34
N VAL A 153 -5.11 2.77 -9.01
CA VAL A 153 -6.43 2.66 -8.38
C VAL A 153 -7.33 3.82 -8.80
N ALA A 154 -6.86 5.06 -8.70
CA ALA A 154 -7.63 6.23 -9.11
C ALA A 154 -8.00 6.21 -10.61
N SER A 155 -7.08 5.74 -11.46
CA SER A 155 -7.35 5.58 -12.91
C SER A 155 -8.44 4.54 -13.16
N ASP A 156 -8.39 3.39 -12.50
CA ASP A 156 -9.39 2.34 -12.65
C ASP A 156 -10.76 2.79 -12.12
N LEU A 157 -10.80 3.39 -10.94
CA LEU A 157 -12.04 3.93 -10.37
C LEU A 157 -12.68 4.98 -11.29
N LYS A 158 -11.86 5.84 -11.90
CA LYS A 158 -12.35 6.84 -12.86
C LYS A 158 -12.89 6.21 -14.13
N GLN A 159 -12.26 5.16 -14.65
CA GLN A 159 -12.57 4.56 -15.94
C GLN A 159 -13.66 3.49 -15.84
N TYR A 160 -13.64 2.67 -14.79
CA TYR A 160 -14.48 1.47 -14.66
C TYR A 160 -15.42 1.52 -13.45
N GLY A 161 -15.27 2.48 -12.54
CA GLY A 161 -15.99 2.52 -11.27
C GLY A 161 -15.51 1.48 -10.24
N THR A 162 -14.64 0.56 -10.64
CA THR A 162 -14.08 -0.51 -9.81
C THR A 162 -12.62 -0.74 -10.17
N VAL A 163 -11.84 -1.19 -9.18
CA VAL A 163 -10.42 -1.48 -9.39
C VAL A 163 -10.26 -2.82 -10.11
N GLN A 164 -9.49 -2.82 -11.19
CA GLN A 164 -9.14 -4.02 -11.95
C GLN A 164 -7.83 -4.58 -11.43
N ARG A 165 -7.82 -5.81 -10.88
CA ARG A 165 -6.61 -6.46 -10.35
C ARG A 165 -6.42 -7.84 -10.93
N ALA A 166 -5.19 -8.13 -11.34
CA ALA A 166 -4.76 -9.50 -11.56
C ALA A 166 -4.68 -10.24 -10.22
N ILE A 167 -5.05 -11.51 -10.23
CA ILE A 167 -5.01 -12.40 -9.07
C ILE A 167 -4.28 -13.67 -9.48
N LEU A 168 -3.23 -14.03 -8.74
CA LEU A 168 -2.51 -15.30 -8.93
C LEU A 168 -3.23 -16.47 -8.27
N GLY A 169 -4.01 -16.22 -7.23
CA GLY A 169 -4.67 -17.25 -6.45
C GLY A 169 -3.70 -18.10 -5.62
N VAL A 170 -2.65 -17.49 -5.07
CA VAL A 170 -1.68 -18.13 -4.17
C VAL A 170 -1.82 -17.61 -2.74
N LEU A 171 -1.63 -18.50 -1.78
CA LEU A 171 -1.27 -18.15 -0.41
C LEU A 171 0.26 -18.13 -0.34
N MET A 172 0.83 -17.14 0.29
CA MET A 172 2.27 -16.91 0.24
C MET A 172 2.83 -16.45 1.58
N MET A 173 4.10 -16.75 1.78
CA MET A 173 4.90 -16.28 2.92
C MET A 173 6.21 -15.71 2.39
N SER A 174 6.74 -14.69 3.08
CA SER A 174 8.10 -14.23 2.78
C SER A 174 9.10 -15.29 3.19
N VAL A 175 10.15 -15.51 2.40
CA VAL A 175 11.20 -16.51 2.72
C VAL A 175 11.81 -16.25 4.10
N GLY A 176 12.04 -14.97 4.46
CA GLY A 176 12.53 -14.59 5.79
C GLY A 176 11.59 -14.99 6.92
N ASP A 177 10.28 -14.75 6.76
CA ASP A 177 9.29 -15.04 7.79
C ASP A 177 9.19 -16.53 8.13
N ILE A 178 9.44 -17.42 7.14
CA ILE A 178 9.46 -18.88 7.35
C ILE A 178 10.58 -19.26 8.32
N ALA A 179 11.77 -18.66 8.15
CA ALA A 179 12.92 -18.90 9.03
C ALA A 179 12.66 -18.36 10.43
N ASP A 180 12.09 -17.17 10.53
CA ASP A 180 11.78 -16.52 11.81
C ASP A 180 10.72 -17.31 12.59
N GLN A 181 9.62 -17.73 11.94
CA GLN A 181 8.58 -18.53 12.58
C GLN A 181 9.12 -19.88 13.11
N LEU A 182 10.01 -20.54 12.36
CA LEU A 182 10.64 -21.79 12.83
C LEU A 182 11.52 -21.61 14.06
N SER A 183 11.93 -20.38 14.38
CA SER A 183 12.72 -20.07 15.59
C SER A 183 11.88 -19.95 16.86
N TYR A 184 10.55 -19.84 16.76
CA TYR A 184 9.68 -19.72 17.93
C TYR A 184 9.60 -21.05 18.71
N PRO A 185 9.86 -21.03 20.03
CA PRO A 185 9.96 -22.25 20.84
C PRO A 185 8.64 -23.01 21.01
N ASN A 186 7.50 -22.31 20.89
CA ASN A 186 6.16 -22.87 21.12
C ASN A 186 5.34 -22.99 19.83
N LEU A 187 5.99 -23.19 18.68
CA LEU A 187 5.30 -23.37 17.41
C LEU A 187 4.50 -24.69 17.42
N ASP A 188 3.26 -24.64 16.96
CA ASP A 188 2.43 -25.84 16.77
C ASP A 188 3.15 -26.89 15.93
N SER A 189 3.05 -28.16 16.31
CA SER A 189 3.81 -29.24 15.70
C SER A 189 3.49 -29.43 14.21
N LYS A 190 2.23 -29.29 13.82
CA LYS A 190 1.78 -29.41 12.43
C LYS A 190 2.31 -28.26 11.59
N LEU A 191 2.20 -27.04 12.11
CA LEU A 191 2.74 -25.85 11.44
C LEU A 191 4.27 -25.91 11.29
N LYS A 192 4.96 -26.42 12.33
CA LYS A 192 6.40 -26.64 12.29
C LYS A 192 6.82 -27.63 11.20
N GLU A 193 6.07 -28.72 11.03
CA GLU A 193 6.32 -29.71 9.99
C GLU A 193 6.11 -29.10 8.60
N GLU A 194 5.00 -28.39 8.37
CA GLU A 194 4.71 -27.69 7.12
C GLU A 194 5.79 -26.65 6.76
N LEU A 195 6.18 -25.82 7.71
CA LEU A 195 7.23 -24.80 7.48
C LEU A 195 8.60 -25.43 7.24
N THR A 196 8.90 -26.56 7.90
CA THR A 196 10.15 -27.30 7.67
C THR A 196 10.19 -27.90 6.27
N GLU A 197 9.08 -28.46 5.80
CA GLU A 197 8.96 -28.96 4.43
C GLU A 197 9.15 -27.81 3.41
N LEU A 198 8.46 -26.68 3.60
CA LEU A 198 8.63 -25.52 2.73
C LEU A 198 10.09 -25.05 2.71
N LYS A 199 10.70 -24.89 3.90
CA LYS A 199 12.10 -24.45 4.02
C LYS A 199 13.07 -25.38 3.29
N SER A 200 12.82 -26.69 3.28
CA SER A 200 13.68 -27.65 2.59
C SER A 200 13.72 -27.47 1.07
N LYS A 201 12.65 -26.90 0.48
CA LYS A 201 12.53 -26.64 -0.95
C LYS A 201 13.14 -25.29 -1.36
N ILE A 202 13.27 -24.34 -0.42
CA ILE A 202 13.75 -22.99 -0.68
C ILE A 202 15.27 -22.98 -0.86
N LYS A 203 15.73 -22.44 -2.02
CA LYS A 203 17.15 -22.33 -2.38
C LYS A 203 17.66 -20.89 -2.48
N VAL A 204 16.81 -19.92 -2.12
CA VAL A 204 17.07 -18.47 -2.21
C VAL A 204 16.85 -17.83 -0.85
N SER A 205 17.49 -16.67 -0.62
CA SER A 205 17.37 -15.94 0.65
C SER A 205 16.23 -14.93 0.69
N GLU A 206 15.67 -14.57 -0.45
CA GLU A 206 14.60 -13.58 -0.60
C GLU A 206 13.55 -14.07 -1.59
N GLY A 207 12.30 -13.62 -1.42
CA GLY A 207 11.21 -13.90 -2.33
C GLY A 207 9.89 -14.21 -1.60
N ALA A 208 8.86 -14.46 -2.38
CA ALA A 208 7.55 -14.91 -1.92
C ALA A 208 7.40 -16.42 -2.16
N CYS A 209 7.41 -17.21 -1.10
CA CYS A 209 7.22 -18.65 -1.16
C CYS A 209 5.72 -18.96 -1.25
N VAL A 210 5.32 -19.78 -2.21
CA VAL A 210 3.95 -20.29 -2.35
C VAL A 210 3.71 -21.34 -1.29
N SER A 211 2.89 -21.02 -0.29
CA SER A 211 2.55 -21.91 0.80
C SER A 211 1.31 -22.76 0.52
N ASP A 212 0.37 -22.23 -0.27
CA ASP A 212 -0.84 -22.94 -0.72
C ASP A 212 -1.50 -22.19 -1.88
N PHE A 213 -2.65 -22.68 -2.36
CA PHE A 213 -3.44 -22.09 -3.43
C PHE A 213 -4.85 -21.76 -2.96
N ALA A 214 -5.42 -20.69 -3.51
CA ALA A 214 -6.85 -20.42 -3.40
C ALA A 214 -7.66 -21.43 -4.24
N GLU A 215 -8.97 -21.50 -4.00
CA GLU A 215 -9.88 -22.37 -4.75
C GLU A 215 -9.78 -22.17 -6.28
N ARG A 216 -9.61 -20.90 -6.70
CA ARG A 216 -9.28 -20.55 -8.09
C ARG A 216 -7.88 -19.97 -8.13
N SER A 217 -6.99 -20.61 -8.87
CA SER A 217 -5.58 -20.24 -8.95
C SER A 217 -5.04 -20.35 -10.36
N SER A 218 -4.87 -19.20 -11.01
CA SER A 218 -4.20 -19.14 -12.31
C SER A 218 -2.72 -19.57 -12.22
N ALA A 219 -2.09 -19.32 -11.07
CA ALA A 219 -0.72 -19.74 -10.81
C ALA A 219 -0.59 -21.28 -10.81
N LYS A 220 -1.53 -21.99 -10.15
CA LYS A 220 -1.57 -23.45 -10.13
C LYS A 220 -1.81 -24.03 -11.53
N GLU A 221 -2.75 -23.43 -12.28
CA GLU A 221 -3.03 -23.82 -13.67
C GLU A 221 -1.82 -23.60 -14.59
N ALA A 222 -0.99 -22.59 -14.29
CA ALA A 222 0.25 -22.30 -15.02
C ALA A 222 1.44 -23.20 -14.60
N GLY A 223 1.26 -24.12 -13.64
CA GLY A 223 2.29 -25.08 -13.23
C GLY A 223 3.17 -24.60 -12.07
N ILE A 224 2.80 -23.55 -11.35
CA ILE A 224 3.46 -23.18 -10.08
C ILE A 224 3.06 -24.20 -9.00
N GLU A 225 4.03 -24.65 -8.21
CA GLU A 225 3.86 -25.66 -7.18
C GLU A 225 4.05 -25.08 -5.76
N LYS A 226 3.50 -25.77 -4.76
CA LYS A 226 3.73 -25.46 -3.35
C LYS A 226 5.22 -25.61 -3.01
N GLY A 227 5.81 -24.56 -2.45
CA GLY A 227 7.23 -24.44 -2.13
C GLY A 227 8.04 -23.69 -3.19
N ASP A 228 7.46 -23.36 -4.35
CA ASP A 228 8.10 -22.46 -5.29
C ASP A 228 8.27 -21.08 -4.70
N VAL A 229 9.36 -20.40 -5.06
CA VAL A 229 9.63 -19.02 -4.62
C VAL A 229 9.59 -18.09 -5.81
N ILE A 230 8.65 -17.16 -5.78
CA ILE A 230 8.54 -16.09 -6.78
C ILE A 230 9.54 -14.99 -6.42
N ILE A 231 10.52 -14.76 -7.30
CA ILE A 231 11.62 -13.82 -7.09
C ILE A 231 11.56 -12.60 -8.01
N ALA A 232 10.72 -12.63 -9.04
CA ALA A 232 10.51 -11.50 -9.94
C ALA A 232 9.15 -11.58 -10.65
N VAL A 233 8.61 -10.42 -11.03
CA VAL A 233 7.45 -10.27 -11.91
C VAL A 233 7.84 -9.32 -13.03
N ASN A 234 7.80 -9.80 -14.28
CA ASN A 234 8.20 -9.01 -15.46
C ASN A 234 9.56 -8.30 -15.30
N GLY A 235 10.53 -8.97 -14.67
CA GLY A 235 11.86 -8.43 -14.40
C GLY A 235 11.97 -7.55 -13.15
N ALA A 236 10.87 -7.14 -12.54
CA ALA A 236 10.89 -6.42 -11.27
C ALA A 236 11.15 -7.41 -10.12
N LYS A 237 12.20 -7.16 -9.32
CA LYS A 237 12.60 -8.04 -8.22
C LYS A 237 11.53 -8.09 -7.13
N VAL A 238 11.21 -9.31 -6.67
CA VAL A 238 10.33 -9.60 -5.54
C VAL A 238 11.16 -10.08 -4.38
N LYS A 239 11.22 -9.30 -3.29
CA LYS A 239 12.01 -9.63 -2.10
C LYS A 239 11.22 -10.37 -1.02
N ASN A 240 9.92 -10.22 -0.99
CA ASN A 240 9.02 -10.78 0.02
C ASN A 240 7.57 -10.88 -0.51
N ALA A 241 6.66 -11.41 0.28
CA ALA A 241 5.25 -11.56 -0.07
C ALA A 241 4.56 -10.21 -0.37
N ASN A 242 4.84 -9.16 0.40
CA ASN A 242 4.26 -7.83 0.19
C ASN A 242 4.72 -7.22 -1.15
N ALA A 243 6.00 -7.41 -1.51
CA ALA A 243 6.53 -6.97 -2.79
C ALA A 243 5.86 -7.70 -3.97
N LEU A 244 5.56 -9.00 -3.82
CA LEU A 244 4.79 -9.74 -4.83
C LEU A 244 3.38 -9.17 -4.97
N GLN A 245 2.68 -8.99 -3.85
CA GLN A 245 1.33 -8.43 -3.84
C GLN A 245 1.29 -7.04 -4.49
N GLU A 246 2.26 -6.19 -4.17
CA GLU A 246 2.44 -4.90 -4.82
C GLU A 246 2.59 -5.03 -6.33
N GLN A 247 3.54 -5.86 -6.79
CA GLN A 247 3.78 -6.02 -8.23
C GLN A 247 2.52 -6.52 -8.95
N ILE A 248 1.85 -7.54 -8.43
CA ILE A 248 0.63 -8.08 -9.06
C ILE A 248 -0.51 -7.05 -9.06
N SER A 249 -0.64 -6.21 -8.03
CA SER A 249 -1.68 -5.18 -7.96
C SER A 249 -1.61 -4.12 -9.07
N LYS A 250 -0.47 -3.97 -9.72
CA LYS A 250 -0.25 -3.05 -10.84
C LYS A 250 -0.81 -3.57 -12.17
N TYR A 251 -1.11 -4.87 -12.24
CA TYR A 251 -1.63 -5.51 -13.46
C TYR A 251 -3.15 -5.63 -13.42
N ARG A 252 -3.73 -5.68 -14.60
CA ARG A 252 -5.15 -5.96 -14.82
C ARG A 252 -5.36 -7.44 -15.13
N PRO A 253 -6.60 -7.97 -14.97
CA PRO A 253 -6.91 -9.33 -15.41
C PRO A 253 -6.67 -9.54 -16.91
N GLY A 254 -6.22 -10.73 -17.29
CA GLY A 254 -6.02 -11.16 -18.69
C GLY A 254 -4.58 -11.34 -19.08
#